data_b7f10682e4d1fe05d110d7756f005e9e
#
_entry.id   b7f10682e4d1fe05d110d7756f005e9e
#
_cell.length_a   1.000
_cell.length_b   1.000
_cell.length_c   1.000
_cell.angle_alpha   90.00
_cell.angle_beta   90.00
_cell.angle_gamma   90.00
#
_symmetry.space_group_name_H-M   'P 1'
#
loop_
_entity.id
_entity.type
_entity.pdbx_description
1 polymer ?
#
loop_
_entity_poly.entity_id
_entity_poly.type
_entity_poly.pdbx_seq_one_letter_code
_entity_poly.pdbx_strand_id
1 'polypeptide(L)'
;LRRARARLAGRLDAIAPPGPVLDVGAGEGVLLDALHAAGREATGLEREATRGDVLDRDLAEVEGKWAAAVFWHSLEHLPEPARALEQAVALLAPGGVLVISLPNAESLQCRLFGRRWFALDPPRHLLHLGSGTLRRRLIELGLAVERVSYLRGGQVVFGWLDGLVGLLPAHPSLYDAIRRPAARFHPLSRGRRLLALAAAAVLLPVALLAAAVEVAMRRGGTVYVEARAAG
;
A
#
# COMPACT_ATOMS: atom_id res chain seq x y z
N LEU A 1 1.55 12.28 3.70
CA LEU A 1 1.11 11.67 2.44
C LEU A 1 1.84 12.30 1.25
N ARG A 2 1.72 13.60 0.98
CA ARG A 2 2.33 14.31 -0.18
C ARG A 2 3.83 14.05 -0.34
N ARG A 3 4.64 14.14 0.74
CA ARG A 3 6.10 13.86 0.68
C ARG A 3 6.41 12.42 0.26
N ALA A 4 5.60 11.44 0.67
CA ALA A 4 5.79 10.05 0.29
C ALA A 4 5.46 9.84 -1.19
N ARG A 5 4.43 10.50 -1.71
CA ARG A 5 4.07 10.45 -3.13
C ARG A 5 5.09 11.16 -4.01
N ALA A 6 5.63 12.30 -3.59
CA ALA A 6 6.72 12.99 -4.29
C ALA A 6 7.99 12.11 -4.39
N ARG A 7 8.34 11.37 -3.32
CA ARG A 7 9.44 10.40 -3.37
C ARG A 7 9.16 9.24 -4.33
N LEU A 8 7.91 8.77 -4.38
CA LEU A 8 7.52 7.72 -5.32
C LEU A 8 7.58 8.24 -6.76
N ALA A 9 7.08 9.44 -7.04
CA ALA A 9 7.17 10.06 -8.36
C ALA A 9 8.63 10.19 -8.83
N GLY A 10 9.52 10.72 -7.98
CA GLY A 10 10.95 10.78 -8.30
C GLY A 10 11.61 9.41 -8.47
N ARG A 11 11.13 8.37 -7.73
CA ARG A 11 11.60 7.01 -7.94
C ARG A 11 11.14 6.45 -9.28
N LEU A 12 9.86 6.63 -9.64
CA LEU A 12 9.30 6.22 -10.93
C LEU A 12 10.05 6.89 -12.10
N ASP A 13 10.34 8.17 -11.97
CA ASP A 13 11.13 8.91 -12.96
C ASP A 13 12.52 8.30 -13.17
N ALA A 14 13.15 7.84 -12.09
CA ALA A 14 14.49 7.26 -12.14
C ALA A 14 14.53 5.82 -12.70
N ILE A 15 13.43 5.06 -12.62
CA ILE A 15 13.44 3.63 -12.98
C ILE A 15 12.61 3.27 -14.20
N ALA A 16 11.55 4.00 -14.49
CA ALA A 16 10.68 3.72 -15.62
C ALA A 16 11.22 4.37 -16.91
N PRO A 17 11.04 3.76 -18.08
CA PRO A 17 11.36 4.39 -19.35
C PRO A 17 10.54 5.66 -19.56
N PRO A 18 10.87 6.51 -20.57
CA PRO A 18 10.00 7.60 -20.97
C PRO A 18 8.59 7.12 -21.33
N GLY A 19 7.57 7.91 -20.98
CA GLY A 19 6.17 7.61 -21.28
C GLY A 19 5.24 7.76 -20.07
N PRO A 20 3.93 7.52 -20.24
CA PRO A 20 2.92 7.77 -19.23
C PRO A 20 2.95 6.76 -18.08
N VAL A 21 2.45 7.19 -16.92
CA VAL A 21 2.31 6.36 -15.70
C VAL A 21 0.84 6.14 -15.41
N LEU A 22 0.45 4.90 -15.12
CA LEU A 22 -0.89 4.50 -14.71
C LEU A 22 -0.94 4.26 -13.19
N ASP A 23 -1.76 5.01 -12.46
CA ASP A 23 -2.00 4.80 -11.01
C ASP A 23 -3.34 4.08 -10.80
N VAL A 24 -3.30 2.79 -10.49
CA VAL A 24 -4.49 1.95 -10.29
C VAL A 24 -4.95 2.04 -8.83
N GLY A 25 -6.12 2.64 -8.61
CA GLY A 25 -6.61 3.03 -7.29
C GLY A 25 -6.00 4.38 -6.87
N ALA A 26 -6.12 5.38 -7.75
CA ALA A 26 -5.48 6.69 -7.59
C ALA A 26 -6.04 7.50 -6.41
N GLY A 27 -7.26 7.19 -5.93
CA GLY A 27 -7.96 7.94 -4.91
C GLY A 27 -8.07 9.43 -5.28
N GLU A 28 -7.64 10.31 -4.39
CA GLU A 28 -7.62 11.76 -4.61
C GLU A 28 -6.56 12.26 -5.62
N GLY A 29 -5.83 11.38 -6.30
CA GLY A 29 -4.84 11.72 -7.31
C GLY A 29 -3.54 12.35 -6.77
N VAL A 30 -3.18 12.13 -5.51
CA VAL A 30 -1.98 12.74 -4.91
C VAL A 30 -0.68 12.28 -5.59
N LEU A 31 -0.65 11.07 -6.16
CA LEU A 31 0.51 10.61 -6.94
C LEU A 31 0.53 11.30 -8.31
N LEU A 32 -0.63 11.47 -8.94
CA LEU A 32 -0.75 12.18 -10.21
C LEU A 32 -0.23 13.62 -10.09
N ASP A 33 -0.66 14.34 -9.04
CA ASP A 33 -0.14 15.70 -8.76
C ASP A 33 1.39 15.72 -8.68
N ALA A 34 1.98 14.72 -8.03
CA ALA A 34 3.43 14.64 -7.89
C ALA A 34 4.16 14.29 -9.20
N LEU A 35 3.55 13.43 -10.04
CA LEU A 35 4.07 13.06 -11.37
C LEU A 35 3.98 14.23 -12.33
N HIS A 36 2.84 14.92 -12.39
CA HIS A 36 2.66 16.12 -13.22
C HIS A 36 3.62 17.24 -12.81
N ALA A 37 3.82 17.45 -11.50
CA ALA A 37 4.80 18.42 -11.00
C ALA A 37 6.25 18.06 -11.38
N ALA A 38 6.55 16.78 -11.63
CA ALA A 38 7.82 16.30 -12.16
C ALA A 38 7.88 16.29 -13.70
N GLY A 39 6.86 16.82 -14.40
CA GLY A 39 6.77 16.84 -15.86
C GLY A 39 6.41 15.49 -16.49
N ARG A 40 5.88 14.54 -15.69
CA ARG A 40 5.53 13.20 -16.16
C ARG A 40 4.05 13.09 -16.45
N GLU A 41 3.71 12.58 -17.63
CA GLU A 41 2.33 12.25 -17.98
C GLU A 41 1.81 11.11 -17.10
N ALA A 42 0.61 11.26 -16.54
CA ALA A 42 0.02 10.26 -15.65
C ALA A 42 -1.49 10.27 -15.71
N THR A 43 -2.09 9.09 -15.59
CA THR A 43 -3.54 8.88 -15.53
C THR A 43 -3.84 7.97 -14.35
N GLY A 44 -4.91 8.27 -13.63
CA GLY A 44 -5.42 7.45 -12.53
C GLY A 44 -6.64 6.62 -12.93
N LEU A 45 -6.81 5.48 -12.28
CA LEU A 45 -8.07 4.73 -12.26
C LEU A 45 -8.62 4.75 -10.84
N GLU A 46 -9.86 5.15 -10.67
CA GLU A 46 -10.58 5.12 -9.39
C GLU A 46 -12.08 5.07 -9.63
N ARG A 47 -12.80 4.33 -8.80
CA ARG A 47 -14.26 4.34 -8.83
C ARG A 47 -14.78 5.68 -8.33
N GLU A 48 -15.88 6.16 -8.93
CA GLU A 48 -16.49 7.45 -8.57
C GLU A 48 -15.49 8.62 -8.69
N ALA A 49 -14.64 8.57 -9.72
CA ALA A 49 -13.64 9.60 -9.98
C ALA A 49 -14.28 10.98 -10.19
N THR A 50 -13.72 12.00 -9.55
CA THR A 50 -14.19 13.39 -9.63
C THR A 50 -13.19 14.32 -10.34
N ARG A 51 -12.05 13.78 -10.80
CA ARG A 51 -10.99 14.54 -11.46
C ARG A 51 -10.90 14.15 -12.94
N GLY A 52 -10.54 15.07 -13.80
CA GLY A 52 -10.42 14.81 -15.24
C GLY A 52 -9.25 13.94 -15.67
N ASP A 53 -8.21 13.81 -14.82
CA ASP A 53 -7.04 12.95 -14.99
C ASP A 53 -7.17 11.60 -14.26
N VAL A 54 -8.33 11.34 -13.66
CA VAL A 54 -8.71 10.07 -13.05
C VAL A 54 -9.95 9.55 -13.74
N LEU A 55 -9.85 8.33 -14.27
CA LEU A 55 -10.92 7.68 -15.04
C LEU A 55 -11.70 6.74 -14.15
N ASP A 56 -13.02 6.82 -14.21
CA ASP A 56 -13.93 5.82 -13.65
C ASP A 56 -14.14 4.72 -14.69
N ARG A 57 -13.14 3.83 -14.78
CA ARG A 57 -13.10 2.70 -15.71
C ARG A 57 -12.46 1.48 -15.07
N ASP A 58 -12.83 0.31 -15.59
CA ASP A 58 -12.09 -0.92 -15.29
C ASP A 58 -10.72 -0.91 -15.96
N LEU A 59 -9.73 -1.54 -15.31
CA LEU A 59 -8.39 -1.69 -15.88
C LEU A 59 -8.41 -2.43 -17.23
N ALA A 60 -9.40 -3.29 -17.45
CA ALA A 60 -9.62 -4.00 -18.72
C ALA A 60 -9.98 -3.07 -19.90
N GLU A 61 -10.46 -1.87 -19.63
CA GLU A 61 -10.85 -0.88 -20.64
C GLU A 61 -9.72 0.10 -20.96
N VAL A 62 -8.57 -0.05 -20.30
CA VAL A 62 -7.40 0.80 -20.53
C VAL A 62 -6.62 0.28 -21.72
N GLU A 63 -6.32 1.16 -22.63
CA GLU A 63 -5.54 0.89 -23.83
C GLU A 63 -4.16 1.58 -23.79
N GLY A 64 -3.32 1.23 -24.78
CA GLY A 64 -2.01 1.84 -24.96
C GLY A 64 -0.90 1.11 -24.24
N LYS A 65 0.28 1.75 -24.20
CA LYS A 65 1.48 1.26 -23.53
C LYS A 65 1.96 2.25 -22.48
N TRP A 66 2.23 1.73 -21.30
CA TRP A 66 2.55 2.50 -20.12
C TRP A 66 3.98 2.25 -19.65
N ALA A 67 4.71 3.30 -19.39
CA ALA A 67 6.07 3.23 -18.88
C ALA A 67 6.12 2.67 -17.45
N ALA A 68 5.05 2.91 -16.67
CA ALA A 68 4.86 2.28 -15.37
C ALA A 68 3.37 2.10 -15.05
N ALA A 69 3.06 1.04 -14.29
CA ALA A 69 1.79 0.85 -13.62
C ALA A 69 2.02 0.74 -12.10
N VAL A 70 1.16 1.38 -11.31
CA VAL A 70 1.32 1.49 -9.86
C VAL A 70 0.07 0.97 -9.16
N PHE A 71 0.24 0.04 -8.21
CA PHE A 71 -0.76 -0.35 -7.21
C PHE A 71 -0.26 0.08 -5.84
N TRP A 72 -0.80 1.18 -5.33
CA TRP A 72 -0.37 1.69 -4.03
C TRP A 72 -1.45 1.53 -2.97
N HIS A 73 -1.47 0.40 -2.29
CA HIS A 73 -2.54 0.01 -1.38
C HIS A 73 -3.90 0.03 -2.08
N SER A 74 -3.96 -0.60 -3.24
CA SER A 74 -5.17 -0.70 -4.07
C SER A 74 -5.42 -2.13 -4.55
N LEU A 75 -4.38 -2.94 -4.78
CA LEU A 75 -4.52 -4.31 -5.26
C LEU A 75 -5.32 -5.19 -4.29
N GLU A 76 -5.16 -4.98 -2.98
CA GLU A 76 -5.88 -5.69 -1.93
C GLU A 76 -7.38 -5.40 -1.86
N HIS A 77 -7.83 -4.35 -2.55
CA HIS A 77 -9.23 -3.95 -2.63
C HIS A 77 -9.93 -4.46 -3.89
N LEU A 78 -9.19 -4.99 -4.86
CA LEU A 78 -9.75 -5.46 -6.12
C LEU A 78 -10.40 -6.83 -5.96
N PRO A 79 -11.57 -7.07 -6.56
CA PRO A 79 -12.26 -8.36 -6.51
C PRO A 79 -11.50 -9.47 -7.26
N GLU A 80 -10.80 -9.13 -8.34
CA GLU A 80 -10.03 -10.04 -9.19
C GLU A 80 -8.56 -9.61 -9.31
N PRO A 81 -7.78 -9.64 -8.20
CA PRO A 81 -6.43 -9.07 -8.17
C PRO A 81 -5.43 -9.81 -9.07
N ALA A 82 -5.62 -11.11 -9.31
CA ALA A 82 -4.78 -11.87 -10.23
C ALA A 82 -4.96 -11.38 -11.68
N ARG A 83 -6.21 -11.16 -12.09
CA ARG A 83 -6.56 -10.61 -13.41
C ARG A 83 -6.06 -9.17 -13.56
N ALA A 84 -6.20 -8.36 -12.52
CA ALA A 84 -5.68 -6.99 -12.55
C ALA A 84 -4.16 -6.94 -12.74
N LEU A 85 -3.41 -7.88 -12.14
CA LEU A 85 -1.97 -7.99 -12.38
C LEU A 85 -1.66 -8.39 -13.82
N GLU A 86 -2.37 -9.36 -14.40
CA GLU A 86 -2.22 -9.78 -15.80
C GLU A 86 -2.48 -8.61 -16.75
N GLN A 87 -3.55 -7.88 -16.55
CA GLN A 87 -3.92 -6.70 -17.34
C GLN A 87 -2.87 -5.60 -17.23
N ALA A 88 -2.43 -5.27 -16.01
CA ALA A 88 -1.40 -4.27 -15.80
C ALA A 88 -0.08 -4.64 -16.50
N VAL A 89 0.33 -5.91 -16.44
CA VAL A 89 1.53 -6.41 -17.14
C VAL A 89 1.38 -6.29 -18.65
N ALA A 90 0.21 -6.64 -19.20
CA ALA A 90 -0.06 -6.53 -20.65
C ALA A 90 -0.03 -5.07 -21.15
N LEU A 91 -0.31 -4.11 -20.28
CA LEU A 91 -0.24 -2.68 -20.58
C LEU A 91 1.16 -2.10 -20.52
N LEU A 92 2.14 -2.79 -19.91
CA LEU A 92 3.50 -2.25 -19.83
C LEU A 92 4.14 -2.13 -21.21
N ALA A 93 4.87 -1.03 -21.40
CA ALA A 93 5.79 -0.88 -22.53
C ALA A 93 7.00 -1.82 -22.35
N PRO A 94 7.76 -2.13 -23.40
CA PRO A 94 9.05 -2.80 -23.28
C PRO A 94 9.95 -2.10 -22.25
N GLY A 95 10.49 -2.84 -21.26
CA GLY A 95 11.23 -2.27 -20.13
C GLY A 95 10.40 -1.48 -19.12
N GLY A 96 9.07 -1.46 -19.26
CA GLY A 96 8.16 -0.81 -18.32
C GLY A 96 8.18 -1.42 -16.93
N VAL A 97 7.76 -0.67 -15.93
CA VAL A 97 7.89 -1.06 -14.51
C VAL A 97 6.53 -1.18 -13.84
N LEU A 98 6.30 -2.31 -13.17
CA LEU A 98 5.19 -2.49 -12.26
C LEU A 98 5.64 -2.21 -10.83
N VAL A 99 4.97 -1.28 -10.14
CA VAL A 99 5.23 -0.94 -8.74
C VAL A 99 4.03 -1.31 -7.89
N ILE A 100 4.25 -2.15 -6.88
CA ILE A 100 3.20 -2.61 -5.96
C ILE A 100 3.58 -2.31 -4.52
N SER A 101 2.68 -1.72 -3.76
CA SER A 101 2.78 -1.63 -2.31
C SER A 101 1.48 -2.10 -1.69
N LEU A 102 1.55 -3.10 -0.80
CA LEU A 102 0.38 -3.69 -0.14
C LEU A 102 0.72 -4.26 1.24
N PRO A 103 -0.27 -4.53 2.10
CA PRO A 103 -0.07 -5.23 3.37
C PRO A 103 0.52 -6.62 3.15
N ASN A 104 1.50 -7.00 3.99
CA ASN A 104 2.19 -8.28 3.89
C ASN A 104 1.65 -9.31 4.88
N ALA A 105 0.90 -10.29 4.40
CA ALA A 105 0.33 -11.36 5.24
C ALA A 105 1.40 -12.31 5.85
N GLU A 106 2.65 -12.29 5.34
CA GLU A 106 3.78 -13.04 5.92
C GLU A 106 4.52 -12.25 7.01
N SER A 107 4.03 -11.06 7.38
CA SER A 107 4.65 -10.19 8.38
C SER A 107 4.64 -10.80 9.79
N LEU A 108 5.55 -10.36 10.64
CA LEU A 108 5.53 -10.69 12.07
C LEU A 108 4.27 -10.13 12.75
N GLN A 109 3.84 -8.94 12.33
CA GLN A 109 2.62 -8.31 12.83
C GLN A 109 1.40 -9.19 12.57
N CYS A 110 1.23 -9.69 11.33
CA CYS A 110 0.14 -10.57 10.97
C CYS A 110 0.13 -11.85 11.82
N ARG A 111 1.30 -12.45 12.01
CA ARG A 111 1.45 -13.69 12.81
C ARG A 111 1.16 -13.46 14.30
N LEU A 112 1.62 -12.35 14.87
CA LEU A 112 1.51 -12.06 16.28
C LEU A 112 0.11 -11.60 16.66
N PHE A 113 -0.45 -10.65 15.88
CA PHE A 113 -1.73 -10.04 16.21
C PHE A 113 -2.94 -10.78 15.63
N GLY A 114 -2.74 -11.64 14.61
CA GLY A 114 -3.78 -12.48 14.02
C GLY A 114 -5.02 -11.66 13.64
N ARG A 115 -6.16 -11.96 14.28
CA ARG A 115 -7.43 -11.26 14.02
C ARG A 115 -7.45 -9.78 14.41
N ARG A 116 -6.43 -9.30 15.14
CA ARG A 116 -6.25 -7.88 15.51
C ARG A 116 -5.20 -7.18 14.67
N TRP A 117 -4.67 -7.86 13.66
CA TRP A 117 -3.74 -7.23 12.75
C TRP A 117 -4.42 -6.07 12.02
N PHE A 118 -3.85 -4.87 12.15
CA PHE A 118 -4.40 -3.63 11.61
C PHE A 118 -4.79 -3.74 10.12
N ALA A 119 -3.98 -4.44 9.32
CA ALA A 119 -4.20 -4.53 7.89
C ALA A 119 -5.15 -5.68 7.46
N LEU A 120 -5.82 -6.36 8.38
CA LEU A 120 -6.93 -7.24 8.02
C LEU A 120 -8.09 -6.47 7.38
N ASP A 121 -8.47 -5.35 7.98
CA ASP A 121 -9.40 -4.33 7.50
C ASP A 121 -10.64 -4.84 6.71
N PRO A 122 -11.40 -5.83 7.25
CA PRO A 122 -12.60 -6.33 6.59
C PRO A 122 -13.73 -5.26 6.66
N PRO A 123 -14.58 -5.14 5.65
CA PRO A 123 -14.61 -5.90 4.38
C PRO A 123 -13.80 -5.27 3.25
N ARG A 124 -12.99 -4.25 3.50
CA ARG A 124 -12.29 -3.48 2.44
C ARG A 124 -11.13 -4.25 1.81
N HIS A 125 -10.33 -4.96 2.63
CA HIS A 125 -9.27 -5.81 2.11
C HIS A 125 -9.85 -7.17 1.76
N LEU A 126 -9.99 -7.43 0.46
CA LEU A 126 -10.50 -8.68 -0.09
C LEU A 126 -9.41 -9.73 -0.22
N LEU A 127 -8.15 -9.29 -0.24
CA LEU A 127 -6.98 -10.14 -0.44
C LEU A 127 -5.90 -9.86 0.59
N HIS A 128 -5.30 -10.93 1.11
CA HIS A 128 -4.13 -10.86 2.00
C HIS A 128 -2.99 -11.68 1.42
N LEU A 129 -2.11 -11.01 0.66
CA LEU A 129 -0.95 -11.63 0.03
C LEU A 129 0.29 -11.58 0.91
N GLY A 130 1.05 -12.68 0.90
CA GLY A 130 2.42 -12.68 1.37
C GLY A 130 3.40 -12.18 0.31
N SER A 131 4.50 -11.60 0.77
CA SER A 131 5.56 -11.08 -0.13
C SER A 131 6.16 -12.16 -1.04
N GLY A 132 6.27 -13.40 -0.55
CA GLY A 132 6.75 -14.53 -1.33
C GLY A 132 5.78 -14.93 -2.44
N THR A 133 4.48 -14.94 -2.15
CA THR A 133 3.43 -15.25 -3.13
C THR A 133 3.35 -14.16 -4.21
N LEU A 134 3.38 -12.89 -3.81
CA LEU A 134 3.41 -11.77 -4.77
C LEU A 134 4.62 -11.89 -5.70
N ARG A 135 5.82 -12.11 -5.15
CA ARG A 135 7.04 -12.23 -5.94
C ARG A 135 6.96 -13.37 -6.95
N ARG A 136 6.50 -14.56 -6.55
CA ARG A 136 6.32 -15.71 -7.46
C ARG A 136 5.37 -15.35 -8.59
N ARG A 137 4.22 -14.74 -8.26
CA ARG A 137 3.24 -14.35 -9.27
C ARG A 137 3.80 -13.39 -10.31
N LEU A 138 4.59 -12.39 -9.88
CA LEU A 138 5.23 -11.46 -10.81
C LEU A 138 6.24 -12.15 -11.75
N ILE A 139 7.01 -13.11 -11.24
CA ILE A 139 7.95 -13.91 -12.05
C ILE A 139 7.17 -14.79 -13.04
N GLU A 140 6.08 -15.45 -12.63
CA GLU A 140 5.20 -16.24 -13.50
C GLU A 140 4.59 -15.40 -14.63
N LEU A 141 4.35 -14.12 -14.38
CA LEU A 141 3.88 -13.16 -15.39
C LEU A 141 5.01 -12.60 -16.28
N GLY A 142 6.23 -13.14 -16.17
CA GLY A 142 7.36 -12.76 -17.00
C GLY A 142 8.10 -11.50 -16.56
N LEU A 143 7.84 -10.99 -15.36
CA LEU A 143 8.53 -9.82 -14.84
C LEU A 143 9.81 -10.17 -14.08
N ALA A 144 10.86 -9.37 -14.26
CA ALA A 144 12.04 -9.38 -13.43
C ALA A 144 11.79 -8.57 -12.15
N VAL A 145 11.77 -9.23 -10.99
CA VAL A 145 11.63 -8.54 -9.69
C VAL A 145 12.98 -7.91 -9.30
N GLU A 146 13.10 -6.60 -9.45
CA GLU A 146 14.35 -5.84 -9.24
C GLU A 146 14.52 -5.41 -7.79
N ARG A 147 13.42 -5.11 -7.09
CA ARG A 147 13.48 -4.62 -5.71
C ARG A 147 12.31 -5.11 -4.88
N VAL A 148 12.63 -5.54 -3.66
CA VAL A 148 11.65 -5.80 -2.60
C VAL A 148 12.08 -5.02 -1.36
N SER A 149 11.19 -4.22 -0.79
CA SER A 149 11.46 -3.42 0.40
C SER A 149 10.34 -3.55 1.42
N TYR A 150 10.71 -3.69 2.67
CA TYR A 150 9.79 -3.74 3.82
C TYR A 150 9.85 -2.47 4.66
N LEU A 151 10.72 -1.53 4.30
CA LEU A 151 10.85 -0.25 4.98
C LEU A 151 9.81 0.74 4.46
N ARG A 152 8.71 0.88 5.18
CA ARG A 152 7.59 1.77 4.86
C ARG A 152 7.36 2.83 5.94
N GLY A 153 8.42 3.27 6.57
CA GLY A 153 8.40 4.36 7.54
C GLY A 153 7.35 4.16 8.62
N GLY A 154 6.49 5.16 8.79
CA GLY A 154 5.50 5.16 9.86
C GLY A 154 4.44 4.05 9.80
N GLN A 155 4.18 3.44 8.65
CA GLN A 155 3.16 2.38 8.54
C GLN A 155 3.56 1.13 9.33
N VAL A 156 4.83 0.71 9.27
CA VAL A 156 5.32 -0.47 9.99
C VAL A 156 5.22 -0.23 11.49
N VAL A 157 5.71 0.93 11.95
CA VAL A 157 5.64 1.33 13.37
C VAL A 157 4.19 1.44 13.84
N PHE A 158 3.32 2.05 13.02
CA PHE A 158 1.92 2.20 13.35
C PHE A 158 1.21 0.85 13.53
N GLY A 159 1.46 -0.10 12.62
CA GLY A 159 0.88 -1.45 12.73
C GLY A 159 1.31 -2.18 14.01
N TRP A 160 2.58 -2.06 14.43
CA TRP A 160 3.04 -2.56 15.72
C TRP A 160 2.34 -1.86 16.87
N LEU A 161 2.24 -0.54 16.82
CA LEU A 161 1.67 0.26 17.89
C LEU A 161 0.18 -0.02 18.08
N ASP A 162 -0.59 -0.07 17.00
CA ASP A 162 -2.02 -0.40 17.03
C ASP A 162 -2.25 -1.82 17.54
N GLY A 163 -1.47 -2.79 17.07
CA GLY A 163 -1.53 -4.17 17.52
C GLY A 163 -1.23 -4.32 19.01
N LEU A 164 -0.14 -3.69 19.51
CA LEU A 164 0.24 -3.73 20.93
C LEU A 164 -0.82 -3.06 21.82
N VAL A 165 -1.34 -1.91 21.41
CA VAL A 165 -2.44 -1.21 22.11
C VAL A 165 -3.68 -2.09 22.14
N GLY A 166 -4.01 -2.77 21.04
CA GLY A 166 -5.14 -3.69 20.94
C GLY A 166 -5.03 -4.96 21.82
N LEU A 167 -3.84 -5.29 22.34
CA LEU A 167 -3.67 -6.39 23.31
C LEU A 167 -4.07 -6.00 24.75
N LEU A 168 -4.22 -4.72 25.05
CA LEU A 168 -4.60 -4.26 26.39
C LEU A 168 -6.04 -4.69 26.74
N PRO A 169 -6.39 -4.80 28.05
CA PRO A 169 -7.75 -4.98 28.48
C PRO A 169 -8.69 -3.96 27.86
N ALA A 170 -9.89 -4.37 27.49
CA ALA A 170 -10.89 -3.58 26.75
C ALA A 170 -10.52 -3.32 25.26
N HIS A 171 -9.42 -3.86 24.76
CA HIS A 171 -9.03 -3.86 23.35
C HIS A 171 -9.23 -2.49 22.67
N PRO A 172 -8.59 -1.40 23.16
CA PRO A 172 -8.75 -0.09 22.55
C PRO A 172 -8.12 -0.07 21.15
N SER A 173 -8.80 0.57 20.20
CA SER A 173 -8.26 0.80 18.84
C SER A 173 -7.51 2.12 18.82
N LEU A 174 -6.21 2.09 18.56
CA LEU A 174 -5.42 3.30 18.33
C LEU A 174 -5.83 3.96 17.02
N TYR A 175 -6.14 3.16 16.01
CA TYR A 175 -6.61 3.65 14.72
C TYR A 175 -7.86 4.52 14.85
N ASP A 176 -8.88 4.05 15.60
CA ASP A 176 -10.08 4.85 15.86
C ASP A 176 -9.81 6.05 16.79
N ALA A 177 -8.83 5.92 17.71
CA ALA A 177 -8.48 7.00 18.63
C ALA A 177 -7.90 8.24 17.95
N ILE A 178 -7.16 8.06 16.84
CA ILE A 178 -6.53 9.17 16.08
C ILE A 178 -7.44 9.75 14.98
N ARG A 179 -8.48 9.03 14.57
CA ARG A 179 -9.40 9.48 13.51
C ARG A 179 -10.39 10.53 14.02
N ARG A 180 -10.88 11.35 13.09
CA ARG A 180 -12.01 12.23 13.35
C ARG A 180 -13.25 11.39 13.68
N PRO A 181 -14.16 11.85 14.57
CA PRO A 181 -15.32 11.05 15.00
C PRO A 181 -16.14 10.47 13.84
N ALA A 182 -16.39 11.26 12.80
CA ALA A 182 -17.14 10.83 11.61
C ALA A 182 -16.43 9.76 10.76
N ALA A 183 -15.13 9.58 10.95
CA ALA A 183 -14.31 8.63 10.17
C ALA A 183 -13.92 7.37 10.96
N ARG A 184 -14.45 7.18 12.18
CA ARG A 184 -14.17 6.01 13.03
C ARG A 184 -15.03 4.83 12.60
N PHE A 185 -14.47 3.64 12.67
CA PHE A 185 -15.23 2.42 12.45
C PHE A 185 -16.11 2.06 13.66
N HIS A 186 -15.64 2.38 14.87
CA HIS A 186 -16.34 2.10 16.10
C HIS A 186 -16.43 3.34 16.98
N PRO A 187 -17.57 3.56 17.65
CA PRO A 187 -17.69 4.61 18.66
C PRO A 187 -16.66 4.42 19.76
N LEU A 188 -15.92 5.46 20.09
CA LEU A 188 -14.90 5.41 21.13
C LEU A 188 -15.23 6.41 22.23
N SER A 189 -15.39 5.94 23.48
CA SER A 189 -15.55 6.83 24.63
C SER A 189 -14.28 7.64 24.88
N ARG A 190 -14.42 8.81 25.53
CA ARG A 190 -13.29 9.68 25.89
C ARG A 190 -12.22 8.91 26.69
N GLY A 191 -12.63 8.08 27.66
CA GLY A 191 -11.72 7.29 28.47
C GLY A 191 -10.95 6.26 27.65
N ARG A 192 -11.61 5.51 26.75
CA ARG A 192 -10.94 4.56 25.85
C ARG A 192 -9.98 5.23 24.89
N ARG A 193 -10.35 6.42 24.39
CA ARG A 193 -9.46 7.23 23.54
C ARG A 193 -8.20 7.65 24.28
N LEU A 194 -8.33 8.18 25.49
CA LEU A 194 -7.21 8.58 26.34
C LEU A 194 -6.32 7.37 26.67
N LEU A 195 -6.93 6.25 27.02
CA LEU A 195 -6.19 5.00 27.28
C LEU A 195 -5.38 4.56 26.04
N ALA A 196 -5.98 4.55 24.85
CA ALA A 196 -5.29 4.18 23.62
C ALA A 196 -4.10 5.10 23.33
N LEU A 197 -4.28 6.42 23.48
CA LEU A 197 -3.22 7.40 23.23
C LEU A 197 -2.10 7.34 24.26
N ALA A 198 -2.43 7.20 25.56
CA ALA A 198 -1.44 7.04 26.62
C ALA A 198 -0.65 5.73 26.46
N ALA A 199 -1.35 4.63 26.20
CA ALA A 199 -0.71 3.35 25.92
C ALA A 199 0.20 3.41 24.68
N ALA A 200 -0.22 4.07 23.61
CA ALA A 200 0.60 4.28 22.44
C ALA A 200 1.88 5.06 22.75
N ALA A 201 1.80 6.10 23.57
CA ALA A 201 2.99 6.85 23.99
C ALA A 201 3.99 5.99 24.78
N VAL A 202 3.49 5.17 25.70
CA VAL A 202 4.32 4.26 26.51
C VAL A 202 4.91 3.13 25.67
N LEU A 203 4.13 2.56 24.75
CA LEU A 203 4.53 1.42 23.93
C LEU A 203 5.34 1.82 22.68
N LEU A 204 5.47 3.10 22.37
CA LEU A 204 6.19 3.58 21.20
C LEU A 204 7.63 3.06 21.08
N PRO A 205 8.47 3.05 22.14
CA PRO A 205 9.82 2.48 22.04
C PRO A 205 9.83 1.00 21.67
N VAL A 206 8.89 0.21 22.22
CA VAL A 206 8.72 -1.21 21.90
C VAL A 206 8.29 -1.39 20.45
N ALA A 207 7.33 -0.59 19.99
CA ALA A 207 6.86 -0.62 18.59
C ALA A 207 7.98 -0.25 17.60
N LEU A 208 8.83 0.73 17.93
CA LEU A 208 9.99 1.11 17.13
C LEU A 208 11.01 -0.02 17.03
N LEU A 209 11.35 -0.66 18.15
CA LEU A 209 12.26 -1.79 18.17
C LEU A 209 11.70 -2.99 17.39
N ALA A 210 10.45 -3.35 17.63
CA ALA A 210 9.77 -4.44 16.93
C ALA A 210 9.70 -4.17 15.41
N ALA A 211 9.40 -2.94 15.01
CA ALA A 211 9.40 -2.54 13.61
C ALA A 211 10.80 -2.65 12.98
N ALA A 212 11.86 -2.24 13.70
CA ALA A 212 13.23 -2.37 13.22
C ALA A 212 13.63 -3.84 13.04
N VAL A 213 13.31 -4.71 14.01
CA VAL A 213 13.55 -6.16 13.93
C VAL A 213 12.79 -6.76 12.75
N GLU A 214 11.51 -6.43 12.60
CA GLU A 214 10.66 -6.95 11.53
C GLU A 214 11.20 -6.58 10.14
N VAL A 215 11.64 -5.33 9.96
CA VAL A 215 12.25 -4.86 8.72
C VAL A 215 13.59 -5.56 8.46
N ALA A 216 14.43 -5.72 9.48
CA ALA A 216 15.70 -6.43 9.36
C ALA A 216 15.51 -7.91 8.98
N MET A 217 14.46 -8.55 9.49
CA MET A 217 14.06 -9.91 9.11
C MET A 217 13.37 -10.02 7.73
N ARG A 218 13.20 -8.91 7.01
CA ARG A 218 12.46 -8.83 5.74
C ARG A 218 11.03 -9.35 5.85
N ARG A 219 10.36 -9.06 6.98
CA ARG A 219 8.99 -9.48 7.28
C ARG A 219 8.11 -8.30 7.70
N GLY A 220 8.36 -7.10 7.16
CA GLY A 220 7.60 -5.90 7.49
C GLY A 220 6.11 -6.03 7.15
N GLY A 221 5.27 -5.34 7.94
CA GLY A 221 3.80 -5.34 7.82
C GLY A 221 3.28 -4.81 6.49
N THR A 222 4.14 -4.14 5.71
CA THR A 222 3.88 -3.71 4.33
C THR A 222 5.05 -4.11 3.46
N VAL A 223 4.77 -4.62 2.27
CA VAL A 223 5.77 -4.90 1.24
C VAL A 223 5.65 -3.89 0.09
N TYR A 224 6.78 -3.57 -0.49
CA TYR A 224 6.92 -2.80 -1.73
C TYR A 224 7.77 -3.57 -2.71
N VAL A 225 7.31 -3.64 -3.94
CA VAL A 225 7.97 -4.38 -5.02
C VAL A 225 8.07 -3.50 -6.25
N GLU A 226 9.24 -3.52 -6.89
CA GLU A 226 9.48 -3.03 -8.25
C GLU A 226 9.78 -4.23 -9.13
N ALA A 227 9.06 -4.37 -10.23
CA ALA A 227 9.26 -5.45 -11.19
C ALA A 227 9.21 -4.89 -12.60
N ARG A 228 10.09 -5.39 -13.48
CA ARG A 228 10.29 -4.87 -14.83
C ARG A 228 9.83 -5.88 -15.88
N ALA A 229 9.13 -5.39 -16.90
CA ALA A 229 8.83 -6.17 -18.10
C ALA A 229 10.09 -6.40 -18.94
N ALA A 230 10.15 -7.52 -19.68
CA ALA A 230 11.20 -7.74 -20.66
C ALA A 230 11.27 -6.59 -21.66
N GLY A 231 12.48 -6.25 -22.10
CA GLY A 231 12.73 -5.22 -23.12
C GLY A 231 12.45 -5.75 -24.51
#